data_511f2935a045e453b19864748ceb903a
#
_entry.id   511f2935a045e453b19864748ceb903a
#
_cell.length_a   1.000
_cell.length_b   1.000
_cell.length_c   1.000
_cell.angle_alpha   90.00
_cell.angle_beta   90.00
_cell.angle_gamma   90.00
#
_symmetry.space_group_name_H-M   'P 1'
#
loop_
_entity.id
_entity.type
_entity.pdbx_description
1 polymer ?
#
loop_
_entity_poly.entity_id
_entity_poly.type
_entity_poly.pdbx_seq_one_letter_code
_entity_poly.pdbx_strand_id
1 'polypeptide(L)'
;MESIKEKKLSDARKWVVNNIDNDLSSMFRKLYDGLYEQLKPNSIPQMIVIIGTWQYRGAFMPDNEITMMSCISELMVDVEFK
;
A
#
# COMPACT_ATOMS: atom_id res chain seq x y z
N MET A 1 9.60 1.51 2.94
CA MET A 1 8.77 0.42 2.37
C MET A 1 9.56 -0.86 2.11
N GLU A 2 10.61 -1.07 2.93
CA GLU A 2 11.43 -2.27 2.82
C GLU A 2 10.60 -3.55 2.98
N SER A 3 9.61 -3.55 3.89
CA SER A 3 8.79 -4.73 4.13
C SER A 3 7.99 -5.16 2.89
N ILE A 4 7.51 -4.19 2.11
CA ILE A 4 6.80 -4.51 0.87
C ILE A 4 7.77 -5.00 -0.19
N LYS A 5 8.93 -4.34 -0.33
CA LYS A 5 9.96 -4.73 -1.27
C LYS A 5 10.44 -6.16 -1.03
N GLU A 6 10.62 -6.53 0.23
CA GLU A 6 11.07 -7.87 0.62
C GLU A 6 9.91 -8.87 0.74
N LYS A 7 8.68 -8.41 0.51
CA LYS A 7 7.46 -9.22 0.61
C LYS A 7 7.26 -9.83 1.98
N LYS A 8 7.63 -9.08 3.03
CA LYS A 8 7.45 -9.50 4.43
C LYS A 8 6.12 -8.98 4.94
N LEU A 9 5.10 -9.82 4.83
CA LEU A 9 3.73 -9.42 5.15
C LEU A 9 3.55 -9.06 6.62
N SER A 10 4.22 -9.76 7.54
CA SER A 10 4.12 -9.46 8.97
C SER A 10 4.68 -8.08 9.30
N ASP A 11 5.77 -7.67 8.65
CA ASP A 11 6.34 -6.34 8.85
C ASP A 11 5.44 -5.27 8.26
N ALA A 12 4.84 -5.54 7.10
CA ALA A 12 3.86 -4.63 6.51
C ALA A 12 2.67 -4.44 7.44
N ARG A 13 2.20 -5.51 8.08
CA ARG A 13 1.11 -5.41 9.04
C ARG A 13 1.49 -4.54 10.23
N LYS A 14 2.71 -4.66 10.73
CA LYS A 14 3.18 -3.80 11.81
C LYS A 14 3.15 -2.33 11.43
N TRP A 15 3.57 -2.02 10.21
CA TRP A 15 3.51 -0.66 9.71
C TRP A 15 2.07 -0.14 9.67
N VAL A 16 1.15 -0.95 9.17
CA VAL A 16 -0.26 -0.59 9.10
C VAL A 16 -0.82 -0.34 10.50
N VAL A 17 -0.60 -1.25 11.43
CA VAL A 17 -1.10 -1.13 12.81
C VAL A 17 -0.55 0.12 13.47
N ASN A 18 0.74 0.42 13.27
CA ASN A 18 1.37 1.60 13.88
C ASN A 18 0.85 2.91 13.30
N ASN A 19 0.22 2.88 12.12
CA ASN A 19 -0.28 4.08 11.46
C ASN A 19 -1.81 4.12 11.41
N ILE A 20 -2.50 3.17 12.04
CA ILE A 20 -3.96 3.04 11.92
C ILE A 20 -4.71 4.23 12.53
N ASP A 21 -4.08 5.01 13.41
CA ASP A 21 -4.67 6.20 13.99
C ASP A 21 -4.74 7.36 12.99
N ASN A 22 -3.99 7.29 11.91
CA ASN A 22 -4.09 8.25 10.82
C ASN A 22 -5.33 7.94 9.98
N ASP A 23 -5.86 8.94 9.29
CA ASP A 23 -6.96 8.64 8.39
C ASP A 23 -6.46 7.81 7.20
N LEU A 24 -7.40 7.15 6.54
CA LEU A 24 -7.05 6.22 5.46
C LEU A 24 -6.37 6.93 4.29
N SER A 25 -6.83 8.15 3.96
CA SER A 25 -6.22 8.94 2.88
C SER A 25 -4.76 9.25 3.16
N SER A 26 -4.42 9.60 4.40
CA SER A 26 -3.04 9.86 4.80
C SER A 26 -2.18 8.61 4.69
N MET A 27 -2.72 7.45 5.05
CA MET A 27 -2.00 6.19 4.93
C MET A 27 -1.70 5.86 3.47
N PHE A 28 -2.69 6.02 2.58
CA PHE A 28 -2.48 5.80 1.16
C PHE A 28 -1.46 6.76 0.57
N ARG A 29 -1.47 8.03 1.02
CA ARG A 29 -0.49 9.01 0.55
C ARG A 29 0.92 8.64 0.99
N LYS A 30 1.10 8.20 2.22
CA LYS A 30 2.41 7.73 2.70
C LYS A 30 2.90 6.54 1.90
N LEU A 31 2.00 5.62 1.58
CA LEU A 31 2.33 4.45 0.79
C LEU A 31 2.77 4.86 -0.62
N TYR A 32 2.04 5.75 -1.26
CA TYR A 32 2.35 6.27 -2.58
C TYR A 32 3.73 6.95 -2.59
N ASP A 33 3.97 7.86 -1.65
CA ASP A 33 5.23 8.59 -1.59
C ASP A 33 6.42 7.67 -1.35
N GLY A 34 6.25 6.66 -0.47
CA GLY A 34 7.32 5.72 -0.16
C GLY A 34 7.64 4.79 -1.32
N LEU A 35 6.64 4.38 -2.10
CA LEU A 35 6.85 3.45 -3.19
C LEU A 35 7.33 4.11 -4.49
N TYR A 36 7.00 5.39 -4.68
CA TYR A 36 7.25 6.06 -5.96
C TYR A 36 8.71 5.97 -6.39
N GLU A 37 9.64 6.10 -5.46
CA GLU A 37 11.07 6.07 -5.77
C GLU A 37 11.66 4.66 -5.76
N GLN A 38 10.94 3.67 -5.22
CA GLN A 38 11.45 2.31 -5.07
C GLN A 38 11.04 1.37 -6.19
N LEU A 39 10.04 1.76 -6.98
CA LEU A 39 9.53 0.90 -8.05
C LEU A 39 10.24 1.17 -9.36
N LYS A 40 10.32 0.12 -10.21
CA LYS A 40 10.75 0.30 -11.59
C LYS A 40 9.78 1.24 -12.30
N PRO A 41 10.25 2.08 -13.23
CA PRO A 41 9.37 3.06 -13.90
C PRO A 41 8.14 2.45 -14.54
N ASN A 42 8.23 1.22 -15.06
CA ASN A 42 7.10 0.57 -15.70
C ASN A 42 6.05 0.09 -14.69
N SER A 43 6.38 0.01 -13.41
CA SER A 43 5.43 -0.40 -12.36
C SER A 43 4.76 0.77 -11.66
N ILE A 44 5.22 2.00 -11.87
CA ILE A 44 4.62 3.17 -11.24
C ILE A 44 3.17 3.38 -11.64
N PRO A 45 2.79 3.32 -12.94
CA PRO A 45 1.38 3.41 -13.31
C PRO A 45 0.53 2.33 -12.67
N GLN A 46 1.02 1.11 -12.56
CA GLN A 46 0.29 0.03 -11.91
C GLN A 46 0.06 0.32 -10.43
N MET A 47 1.08 0.82 -9.75
CA MET A 47 0.97 1.22 -8.34
C MET A 47 -0.10 2.29 -8.16
N ILE A 48 -0.12 3.30 -9.03
CA ILE A 48 -1.11 4.39 -8.96
C ILE A 48 -2.52 3.83 -9.11
N VAL A 49 -2.74 2.93 -10.07
CA VAL A 49 -4.05 2.33 -10.30
C VAL A 49 -4.48 1.51 -9.08
N ILE A 50 -3.58 0.72 -8.52
CA ILE A 50 -3.89 -0.12 -7.35
C ILE A 50 -4.27 0.75 -6.15
N ILE A 51 -3.46 1.76 -5.85
CA ILE A 51 -3.73 2.63 -4.70
C ILE A 51 -5.04 3.40 -4.91
N GLY A 52 -5.28 3.93 -6.11
CA GLY A 52 -6.52 4.63 -6.42
C GLY A 52 -7.75 3.74 -6.27
N THR A 53 -7.65 2.50 -6.74
CA THR A 53 -8.73 1.53 -6.62
C THR A 53 -9.07 1.25 -5.15
N TRP A 54 -8.05 1.07 -4.31
CA TRP A 54 -8.28 0.77 -2.90
C TRP A 54 -8.73 1.97 -2.10
N GLN A 55 -8.36 3.20 -2.51
CA GLN A 55 -8.95 4.39 -1.90
C GLN A 55 -10.46 4.42 -2.12
N TYR A 56 -10.91 4.10 -3.33
CA TYR A 56 -12.34 4.03 -3.64
C TYR A 56 -13.01 2.92 -2.83
N ARG A 57 -12.46 1.71 -2.87
CA ARG A 57 -13.02 0.58 -2.12
C ARG A 57 -13.02 0.81 -0.63
N GLY A 58 -11.96 1.43 -0.11
CA GLY A 58 -11.83 1.70 1.32
C GLY A 58 -12.92 2.59 1.87
N ALA A 59 -13.52 3.43 1.03
CA ALA A 59 -14.63 4.27 1.46
C ALA A 59 -15.86 3.47 1.88
N PHE A 60 -15.95 2.22 1.43
CA PHE A 60 -17.08 1.33 1.71
C PHE A 60 -16.71 0.17 2.63
N MET A 61 -15.46 0.03 3.02
CA MET A 61 -14.99 -1.08 3.86
C MET A 61 -14.90 -0.62 5.31
N PRO A 62 -15.47 -1.39 6.26
CA PRO A 62 -15.49 -0.97 7.66
C PRO A 62 -14.15 -1.12 8.38
N ASP A 63 -13.25 -1.95 7.89
CA ASP A 63 -11.99 -2.25 8.57
C ASP A 63 -10.81 -1.68 7.80
N ASN A 64 -10.20 -0.61 8.34
CA ASN A 64 -9.09 0.06 7.69
C ASN A 64 -7.82 -0.79 7.62
N GLU A 65 -7.59 -1.65 8.61
CA GLU A 65 -6.44 -2.55 8.57
C GLU A 65 -6.56 -3.53 7.41
N ILE A 66 -7.73 -4.15 7.25
CA ILE A 66 -7.94 -5.09 6.16
C ILE A 66 -7.83 -4.38 4.81
N THR A 67 -8.37 -3.17 4.70
CA THR A 67 -8.27 -2.38 3.46
C THR A 67 -6.82 -2.15 3.08
N MET A 68 -6.01 -1.68 4.02
CA MET A 68 -4.59 -1.41 3.76
C MET A 68 -3.82 -2.68 3.46
N MET A 69 -4.08 -3.76 4.21
CA MET A 69 -3.39 -5.03 3.97
C MET A 69 -3.76 -5.63 2.63
N SER A 70 -5.00 -5.48 2.19
CA SER A 70 -5.41 -5.94 0.86
C SER A 70 -4.68 -5.18 -0.24
N CYS A 71 -4.59 -3.85 -0.10
CA CYS A 71 -3.85 -3.01 -1.05
C CYS A 71 -2.37 -3.41 -1.11
N ILE A 72 -1.74 -3.55 0.05
CA ILE A 72 -0.33 -3.91 0.14
C ILE A 72 -0.09 -5.29 -0.46
N SER A 73 -0.99 -6.24 -0.21
CA SER A 73 -0.86 -7.59 -0.76
C SER A 73 -0.92 -7.59 -2.28
N GLU A 74 -1.82 -6.80 -2.86
CA GLU A 74 -1.90 -6.67 -4.32
C GLU A 74 -0.64 -6.02 -4.88
N LEU A 75 -0.11 -5.01 -4.20
CA LEU A 75 1.15 -4.38 -4.61
C LEU A 75 2.30 -5.37 -4.59
N MET A 76 2.39 -6.21 -3.56
CA MET A 76 3.46 -7.21 -3.48
C MET A 76 3.45 -8.18 -4.67
N VAL A 77 2.27 -8.48 -5.20
CA VAL A 77 2.12 -9.42 -6.30
C VAL A 77 2.38 -8.76 -7.65
N ASP A 78 1.89 -7.53 -7.83
CA ASP A 78 1.76 -6.94 -9.17
C ASP A 78 2.85 -5.95 -9.55
N VAL A 79 3.59 -5.37 -8.59
CA VAL A 79 4.59 -4.35 -8.93
C VAL A 79 6.01 -4.89 -8.77
N GLU A 80 6.93 -4.29 -9.55
CA GLU A 80 8.34 -4.66 -9.52
C GLU A 80 9.16 -3.55 -8.87
N PHE A 81 10.05 -3.94 -7.96
CA PHE A 81 10.96 -3.02 -7.27
C PHE A 81 12.31 -2.95 -7.99
N LYS A 82 12.95 -1.80 -7.88
CA LYS A 82 14.30 -1.59 -8.41
C LYS A 82 15.31 -2.54 -7.81
#